data_767bf15bbf525bfe2d196ae10514d5a7
#
_entry.id   767bf15bbf525bfe2d196ae10514d5a7
#
_cell.length_a   1.000
_cell.length_b   1.000
_cell.length_c   1.000
_cell.angle_alpha   90.00
_cell.angle_beta   90.00
_cell.angle_gamma   90.00
#
_symmetry.space_group_name_H-M   'P 1'
#
loop_
_entity.id
_entity.type
_entity.pdbx_description
1 polymer ?
#
loop_
_entity_poly.entity_id
_entity_poly.type
_entity_poly.pdbx_seq_one_letter_code
_entity_poly.pdbx_strand_id
1 'polypeptide(L)'
;FAIQPMSKGQFQIDVVSLFPSDTWNDGKSVFRKDIVQNLKEFSPSFIRFPGGCIVHGVNEETMYHWKKTLGPIENRPGQWSKWAPYYRTDGIGYHEFYELCEYVGADAMYVMPTGMICSGWVKQSPQWNFRHIDVDLDAYIQDALDAIEYAIGDTTTKWGAERAKNGHPAPFPLKYIEIGNEDFGPVYWERYEKIYQALSAKYPDLIYIANSVIRVVGRENDDKRKDIPNFVNPKNVKVFDEHYYNSIEWACEQHYRFDNYKRGVADLFIGELGINGKYPYNLLATGAIRMSIERNGDLNPLFAERPVMRHWDFLEHRIFLPMLINGVDSSVKTSFFYLAKMFRDNTFDVCLDAAIKDIEGLQNIFVTMGYDTASKQYILKLINLQDKKVTLQPEVSGFKRPVKAHKTSLVLVPGKENTP
;
A
#
# COMPACT_ATOMS: atom_id res chain seq x y z
N PHE A 1 -3.40 0.27 -35.24
CA PHE A 1 -4.31 1.31 -35.71
C PHE A 1 -3.61 2.17 -36.76
N ALA A 2 -4.24 2.40 -37.86
CA ALA A 2 -3.73 3.25 -38.94
C ALA A 2 -4.86 4.15 -39.52
N ILE A 3 -4.52 5.40 -39.77
CA ILE A 3 -5.41 6.34 -40.47
C ILE A 3 -4.90 6.47 -41.92
N GLN A 4 -5.72 6.06 -42.85
CA GLN A 4 -5.40 6.15 -44.30
C GLN A 4 -6.30 7.20 -44.97
N PRO A 5 -5.75 8.31 -45.47
CA PRO A 5 -6.53 9.25 -46.29
C PRO A 5 -7.02 8.59 -47.58
N MET A 6 -8.30 8.71 -47.83
CA MET A 6 -8.93 8.15 -49.04
C MET A 6 -9.02 9.17 -50.19
N SER A 7 -8.65 10.42 -49.93
CA SER A 7 -8.62 11.50 -50.94
C SER A 7 -7.57 12.55 -50.59
N LYS A 8 -7.21 13.41 -51.54
CA LYS A 8 -6.37 14.58 -51.29
C LYS A 8 -7.16 15.59 -50.45
N GLY A 9 -6.59 16.02 -49.34
CA GLY A 9 -7.17 17.00 -48.41
C GLY A 9 -6.24 17.32 -47.25
N GLN A 10 -6.63 18.29 -46.44
CA GLN A 10 -6.00 18.57 -45.14
C GLN A 10 -6.96 18.15 -44.05
N PHE A 11 -6.45 17.47 -43.04
CA PHE A 11 -7.17 17.16 -41.83
C PHE A 11 -6.25 17.40 -40.61
N GLN A 12 -6.87 17.75 -39.51
CA GLN A 12 -6.18 17.91 -38.23
C GLN A 12 -6.54 16.72 -37.37
N ILE A 13 -5.53 16.15 -36.69
CA ILE A 13 -5.71 15.12 -35.68
C ILE A 13 -5.21 15.73 -34.36
N ASP A 14 -6.06 15.73 -33.37
CA ASP A 14 -5.69 16.13 -32.02
C ASP A 14 -5.43 14.87 -31.19
N VAL A 15 -6.27 14.49 -30.27
CA VAL A 15 -6.08 13.31 -29.43
C VAL A 15 -6.67 12.07 -30.11
N VAL A 16 -5.86 11.01 -30.18
CA VAL A 16 -6.32 9.69 -30.61
C VAL A 16 -6.21 8.73 -29.45
N SER A 17 -7.32 8.22 -28.97
CA SER A 17 -7.38 7.25 -27.88
C SER A 17 -8.19 6.02 -28.30
N LEU A 18 -7.79 4.87 -27.81
CA LEU A 18 -8.48 3.60 -27.98
C LEU A 18 -8.58 2.90 -26.64
N PHE A 19 -9.79 2.81 -26.11
CA PHE A 19 -10.06 2.13 -24.85
C PHE A 19 -10.90 0.89 -25.11
N PRO A 20 -10.69 -0.21 -24.35
CA PRO A 20 -11.60 -1.35 -24.38
C PRO A 20 -13.00 -0.92 -23.96
N SER A 21 -14.02 -1.42 -24.67
CA SER A 21 -15.42 -1.24 -24.26
C SER A 21 -15.86 -2.19 -23.15
N ASP A 22 -15.13 -3.30 -22.98
CA ASP A 22 -15.39 -4.31 -21.94
C ASP A 22 -14.60 -4.01 -20.65
N THR A 23 -14.93 -2.91 -19.99
CA THR A 23 -14.35 -2.51 -18.72
C THR A 23 -15.33 -2.72 -17.56
N TRP A 24 -14.87 -2.52 -16.33
CA TRP A 24 -15.72 -2.58 -15.14
C TRP A 24 -16.90 -1.60 -15.25
N ASN A 25 -18.00 -1.89 -14.55
CA ASN A 25 -19.21 -1.06 -14.56
C ASN A 25 -19.80 -0.89 -15.98
N ASP A 26 -19.88 -2.01 -16.73
CA ASP A 26 -20.48 -2.07 -18.09
C ASP A 26 -19.86 -1.07 -19.07
N GLY A 27 -18.54 -0.96 -19.06
CA GLY A 27 -17.79 -0.09 -19.97
C GLY A 27 -17.74 1.39 -19.56
N LYS A 28 -18.28 1.74 -18.38
CA LYS A 28 -18.27 3.13 -17.88
C LYS A 28 -17.02 3.46 -17.07
N SER A 29 -16.25 2.46 -16.66
CA SER A 29 -15.02 2.63 -15.91
C SER A 29 -13.80 2.46 -16.81
N VAL A 30 -12.66 3.02 -16.39
CA VAL A 30 -11.37 2.81 -17.06
C VAL A 30 -10.70 1.49 -16.64
N PHE A 31 -11.23 0.82 -15.63
CA PHE A 31 -10.61 -0.37 -15.06
C PHE A 31 -11.01 -1.64 -15.80
N ARG A 32 -10.05 -2.52 -16.01
CA ARG A 32 -10.28 -3.88 -16.51
C ARG A 32 -11.07 -4.69 -15.50
N LYS A 33 -12.05 -5.48 -15.99
CA LYS A 33 -12.93 -6.31 -15.15
C LYS A 33 -12.16 -7.33 -14.34
N ASP A 34 -11.18 -8.01 -14.92
CA ASP A 34 -10.41 -9.05 -14.26
C ASP A 34 -9.55 -8.49 -13.10
N ILE A 35 -9.00 -7.29 -13.26
CA ILE A 35 -8.23 -6.63 -12.19
C ILE A 35 -9.14 -6.27 -11.02
N VAL A 36 -10.29 -5.63 -11.29
CA VAL A 36 -11.24 -5.27 -10.23
C VAL A 36 -11.78 -6.51 -9.53
N GLN A 37 -12.09 -7.58 -10.29
CA GLN A 37 -12.54 -8.85 -9.71
C GLN A 37 -11.49 -9.48 -8.79
N ASN A 38 -10.21 -9.50 -9.19
CA ASN A 38 -9.13 -10.00 -8.37
C ASN A 38 -8.94 -9.18 -7.09
N LEU A 39 -9.05 -7.86 -7.18
CA LEU A 39 -8.99 -6.98 -6.00
C LEU A 39 -10.22 -7.17 -5.10
N LYS A 40 -11.42 -7.32 -5.65
CA LYS A 40 -12.62 -7.66 -4.86
C LYS A 40 -12.49 -9.01 -4.15
N GLU A 41 -11.93 -10.00 -4.81
CA GLU A 41 -11.67 -11.31 -4.18
C GLU A 41 -10.67 -11.20 -3.03
N PHE A 42 -9.65 -10.34 -3.18
CA PHE A 42 -8.74 -10.04 -2.08
C PHE A 42 -9.44 -9.27 -0.95
N SER A 43 -10.40 -8.41 -1.28
CA SER A 43 -11.19 -7.61 -0.32
C SER A 43 -10.33 -6.72 0.57
N PRO A 44 -9.57 -5.76 0.02
CA PRO A 44 -8.76 -4.86 0.82
C PRO A 44 -9.62 -4.00 1.72
N SER A 45 -9.15 -3.67 2.93
CA SER A 45 -9.84 -2.74 3.83
C SER A 45 -9.59 -1.28 3.43
N PHE A 46 -8.47 -1.00 2.77
CA PHE A 46 -8.16 0.32 2.25
C PHE A 46 -7.24 0.22 1.02
N ILE A 47 -7.19 1.30 0.23
CA ILE A 47 -6.23 1.49 -0.86
C ILE A 47 -5.43 2.77 -0.59
N ARG A 48 -4.09 2.66 -0.60
CA ARG A 48 -3.14 3.76 -0.46
C ARG A 48 -2.70 4.26 -1.83
N PHE A 49 -2.92 5.54 -2.14
CA PHE A 49 -2.56 6.15 -3.42
C PHE A 49 -2.18 7.64 -3.29
N PRO A 50 -1.49 8.22 -4.27
CA PRO A 50 -0.77 7.57 -5.35
C PRO A 50 0.36 6.68 -4.84
N GLY A 51 0.78 6.91 -3.62
CA GLY A 51 1.74 6.13 -2.84
C GLY A 51 3.18 6.18 -3.33
N GLY A 52 4.10 5.86 -2.43
CA GLY A 52 5.53 5.79 -2.70
C GLY A 52 6.11 7.09 -3.25
N CYS A 53 7.27 6.99 -3.85
CA CYS A 53 7.95 8.15 -4.43
C CYS A 53 7.23 8.78 -5.64
N ILE A 54 6.10 8.26 -6.08
CA ILE A 54 5.25 8.95 -7.07
C ILE A 54 4.77 10.29 -6.52
N VAL A 55 4.52 10.37 -5.21
CA VAL A 55 4.15 11.62 -4.52
C VAL A 55 5.23 12.69 -4.67
N HIS A 56 6.49 12.29 -4.53
CA HIS A 56 7.63 13.20 -4.54
C HIS A 56 7.99 13.74 -5.93
N GLY A 57 7.86 12.91 -6.98
CA GLY A 57 8.49 13.24 -8.24
C GLY A 57 10.02 13.32 -8.15
N VAL A 58 10.67 13.85 -9.19
CA VAL A 58 12.11 14.15 -9.24
C VAL A 58 12.38 15.64 -9.05
N ASN A 59 11.37 16.46 -9.20
CA ASN A 59 11.31 17.89 -8.96
C ASN A 59 9.85 18.28 -8.67
N GLU A 60 9.59 19.54 -8.35
CA GLU A 60 8.26 20.04 -8.00
C GLU A 60 7.24 19.84 -9.15
N GLU A 61 7.65 20.02 -10.39
CA GLU A 61 6.75 19.89 -11.56
C GLU A 61 6.25 18.45 -11.75
N THR A 62 7.05 17.46 -11.34
CA THR A 62 6.78 16.04 -11.49
C THR A 62 6.24 15.38 -10.22
N MET A 63 5.98 16.14 -9.17
CA MET A 63 5.21 15.67 -8.01
C MET A 63 3.80 15.27 -8.44
N TYR A 64 3.11 14.55 -7.59
CA TYR A 64 1.73 14.19 -7.86
C TYR A 64 0.81 15.40 -7.67
N HIS A 65 0.45 16.03 -8.76
CA HIS A 65 -0.50 17.13 -8.81
C HIS A 65 -1.90 16.59 -9.14
N TRP A 66 -2.67 16.26 -8.12
CA TRP A 66 -3.97 15.61 -8.26
C TRP A 66 -4.94 16.38 -9.18
N LYS A 67 -4.92 17.71 -9.15
CA LYS A 67 -5.75 18.56 -10.02
C LYS A 67 -5.49 18.34 -11.51
N LYS A 68 -4.25 17.99 -11.88
CA LYS A 68 -3.87 17.68 -13.27
C LYS A 68 -4.38 16.31 -13.74
N THR A 69 -4.89 15.50 -12.83
CA THR A 69 -5.40 14.16 -13.09
C THR A 69 -6.94 14.10 -13.10
N LEU A 70 -7.60 15.25 -13.11
CA LEU A 70 -9.06 15.36 -13.17
C LEU A 70 -9.55 15.69 -14.58
N GLY A 71 -10.86 15.50 -14.78
CA GLY A 71 -11.55 15.80 -16.04
C GLY A 71 -11.24 14.79 -17.15
N PRO A 72 -11.53 15.14 -18.42
CA PRO A 72 -11.34 14.26 -19.56
C PRO A 72 -9.88 13.78 -19.68
N ILE A 73 -9.69 12.47 -19.90
CA ILE A 73 -8.36 11.84 -19.92
C ILE A 73 -7.45 12.47 -20.98
N GLU A 74 -8.01 12.83 -22.10
CA GLU A 74 -7.30 13.46 -23.21
C GLU A 74 -6.71 14.85 -22.88
N ASN A 75 -7.22 15.50 -21.85
CA ASN A 75 -6.72 16.80 -21.37
C ASN A 75 -5.68 16.67 -20.26
N ARG A 76 -5.41 15.48 -19.78
CA ARG A 76 -4.45 15.26 -18.70
C ARG A 76 -3.02 15.24 -19.26
N PRO A 77 -2.09 16.03 -18.71
CA PRO A 77 -0.75 16.17 -19.29
C PRO A 77 0.07 14.89 -19.20
N GLY A 78 -0.22 14.02 -18.22
CA GLY A 78 0.63 12.86 -17.94
C GLY A 78 2.09 13.23 -17.65
N GLN A 79 2.95 12.23 -17.46
CA GLN A 79 4.39 12.43 -17.29
C GLN A 79 5.17 11.13 -17.38
N TRP A 80 6.49 11.20 -17.57
CA TRP A 80 7.35 10.04 -17.48
C TRP A 80 7.34 9.44 -16.08
N SER A 81 7.16 8.12 -16.00
CA SER A 81 7.29 7.41 -14.75
C SER A 81 8.74 7.42 -14.27
N LYS A 82 8.94 7.67 -12.98
CA LYS A 82 10.28 7.52 -12.38
C LYS A 82 10.66 6.06 -12.12
N TRP A 83 9.68 5.16 -12.07
CA TRP A 83 9.89 3.75 -11.70
C TRP A 83 10.13 2.81 -12.86
N ALA A 84 9.76 3.20 -14.08
CA ALA A 84 9.87 2.36 -15.25
C ALA A 84 9.94 3.23 -16.52
N PRO A 85 10.53 2.72 -17.62
CA PRO A 85 10.71 3.50 -18.84
C PRO A 85 9.41 3.59 -19.66
N TYR A 86 8.34 4.09 -19.05
CA TYR A 86 7.08 4.36 -19.72
C TYR A 86 6.51 5.72 -19.35
N TYR A 87 5.68 6.24 -20.23
CA TYR A 87 4.93 7.46 -20.02
C TYR A 87 3.65 7.15 -19.26
N ARG A 88 3.41 7.82 -18.15
CA ARG A 88 2.17 7.73 -17.36
C ARG A 88 1.18 8.75 -17.91
N THR A 89 0.06 8.29 -18.45
CA THR A 89 -0.98 9.14 -19.04
C THR A 89 -1.88 9.82 -18.01
N ASP A 90 -1.79 9.42 -16.74
CA ASP A 90 -2.72 9.77 -15.68
C ASP A 90 -4.20 9.42 -15.99
N GLY A 91 -4.41 8.42 -16.87
CA GLY A 91 -5.74 7.88 -17.17
C GLY A 91 -6.42 7.23 -15.97
N ILE A 92 -5.64 6.80 -14.98
CA ILE A 92 -6.09 6.51 -13.63
C ILE A 92 -5.54 7.64 -12.74
N GLY A 93 -6.39 8.60 -12.42
CA GLY A 93 -6.05 9.76 -11.63
C GLY A 93 -6.72 9.75 -10.25
N TYR A 94 -6.80 10.93 -9.65
CA TYR A 94 -7.34 11.10 -8.31
C TYR A 94 -8.79 10.62 -8.17
N HIS A 95 -9.63 10.94 -9.15
CA HIS A 95 -11.03 10.52 -9.20
C HIS A 95 -11.16 9.00 -9.32
N GLU A 96 -10.47 8.40 -10.27
CA GLU A 96 -10.58 6.97 -10.58
C GLU A 96 -10.04 6.09 -9.42
N PHE A 97 -9.04 6.57 -8.66
CA PHE A 97 -8.61 5.84 -7.46
C PHE A 97 -9.71 5.72 -6.42
N TYR A 98 -10.52 6.77 -6.23
CA TYR A 98 -11.68 6.69 -5.33
C TYR A 98 -12.77 5.77 -5.86
N GLU A 99 -13.07 5.84 -7.16
CA GLU A 99 -14.01 4.89 -7.77
C GLU A 99 -13.55 3.44 -7.56
N LEU A 100 -12.24 3.18 -7.70
CA LEU A 100 -11.69 1.84 -7.42
C LEU A 100 -11.93 1.43 -5.96
N CYS A 101 -11.75 2.34 -5.01
CA CYS A 101 -12.05 2.06 -3.60
C CYS A 101 -13.51 1.63 -3.42
N GLU A 102 -14.45 2.36 -4.02
CA GLU A 102 -15.89 1.99 -3.99
C GLU A 102 -16.16 0.65 -4.67
N TYR A 103 -15.57 0.41 -5.85
CA TYR A 103 -15.76 -0.84 -6.59
C TYR A 103 -15.33 -2.07 -5.79
N VAL A 104 -14.28 -1.95 -4.97
CA VAL A 104 -13.77 -3.07 -4.17
C VAL A 104 -14.26 -3.03 -2.71
N GLY A 105 -14.97 -1.97 -2.29
CA GLY A 105 -15.50 -1.82 -0.94
C GLY A 105 -14.42 -1.46 0.09
N ALA A 106 -13.43 -0.65 -0.30
CA ALA A 106 -12.31 -0.23 0.53
C ALA A 106 -12.39 1.25 0.93
N ASP A 107 -11.85 1.60 2.09
CA ASP A 107 -11.56 2.99 2.45
C ASP A 107 -10.41 3.54 1.58
N ALA A 108 -10.38 4.84 1.34
CA ALA A 108 -9.31 5.49 0.61
C ALA A 108 -8.29 6.13 1.57
N MET A 109 -7.01 5.95 1.23
CA MET A 109 -5.88 6.62 1.87
C MET A 109 -5.16 7.46 0.82
N TYR A 110 -5.26 8.78 0.95
CA TYR A 110 -4.54 9.70 0.06
C TYR A 110 -3.21 10.10 0.66
N VAL A 111 -2.14 9.93 -0.11
CA VAL A 111 -0.78 10.38 0.26
C VAL A 111 -0.50 11.70 -0.42
N MET A 112 -0.28 12.76 0.36
CA MET A 112 -0.06 14.11 -0.15
C MET A 112 1.43 14.48 -0.17
N PRO A 113 1.89 15.29 -1.13
CA PRO A 113 3.27 15.79 -1.12
C PRO A 113 3.50 16.82 -0.01
N THR A 114 4.73 16.89 0.49
CA THR A 114 5.18 17.86 1.51
C THR A 114 6.36 18.72 1.05
N GLY A 115 6.74 18.62 -0.23
CA GLY A 115 7.91 19.31 -0.77
C GLY A 115 9.21 18.55 -0.58
N MET A 116 9.16 17.24 -0.39
CA MET A 116 10.32 16.37 -0.58
C MET A 116 10.34 15.84 -2.01
N ILE A 117 11.52 15.76 -2.62
CA ILE A 117 11.75 15.13 -3.92
C ILE A 117 12.66 13.91 -3.78
N CYS A 118 12.50 12.97 -4.70
CA CYS A 118 13.26 11.74 -4.73
C CYS A 118 13.82 11.51 -6.13
N SER A 119 15.13 11.70 -6.33
CA SER A 119 15.79 11.55 -7.63
C SER A 119 16.32 10.14 -7.93
N GLY A 120 16.03 9.14 -7.09
CA GLY A 120 16.44 7.76 -7.30
C GLY A 120 15.81 7.12 -8.54
N TRP A 121 16.52 6.14 -9.15
CA TRP A 121 16.11 5.37 -10.33
C TRP A 121 16.05 6.11 -11.67
N VAL A 122 16.34 7.38 -11.74
CA VAL A 122 16.60 8.00 -13.03
C VAL A 122 17.98 7.50 -13.50
N LYS A 123 18.12 7.04 -14.74
CA LYS A 123 19.40 6.54 -15.32
C LYS A 123 20.61 7.45 -15.06
N GLN A 124 20.36 8.70 -14.74
CA GLN A 124 21.37 9.75 -14.51
C GLN A 124 21.76 9.92 -13.04
N SER A 125 21.07 9.28 -12.08
CA SER A 125 21.45 9.32 -10.67
C SER A 125 21.26 7.93 -10.05
N PRO A 126 22.33 7.12 -9.97
CA PRO A 126 22.26 5.77 -9.40
C PRO A 126 22.09 5.77 -7.87
N GLN A 127 22.08 6.91 -7.23
CA GLN A 127 21.88 7.04 -5.78
C GLN A 127 20.50 7.63 -5.47
N TRP A 128 19.82 7.02 -4.53
CA TRP A 128 18.62 7.57 -3.93
C TRP A 128 18.97 8.89 -3.25
N ASN A 129 18.46 9.99 -3.78
CA ASN A 129 18.68 11.32 -3.22
C ASN A 129 17.32 11.90 -2.83
N PHE A 130 16.98 11.74 -1.57
CA PHE A 130 15.83 12.37 -0.94
C PHE A 130 16.26 13.72 -0.40
N ARG A 131 15.57 14.77 -0.77
CA ARG A 131 15.81 16.11 -0.24
C ARG A 131 14.54 16.94 -0.21
N HIS A 132 14.40 17.76 0.82
CA HIS A 132 13.39 18.80 0.85
C HIS A 132 13.83 19.94 -0.07
N ILE A 133 12.86 20.46 -0.83
CA ILE A 133 13.01 21.70 -1.60
C ILE A 133 12.26 22.82 -0.91
N ASP A 134 12.63 24.05 -1.23
CA ASP A 134 11.89 25.22 -0.78
C ASP A 134 10.54 25.27 -1.51
N VAL A 135 9.43 25.42 -0.76
CA VAL A 135 8.07 25.41 -1.29
C VAL A 135 7.21 26.46 -0.57
N ASP A 136 6.21 26.94 -1.26
CA ASP A 136 5.10 27.67 -0.64
C ASP A 136 4.22 26.69 0.14
N LEU A 137 4.48 26.54 1.44
CA LEU A 137 3.76 25.59 2.29
C LEU A 137 2.27 25.89 2.40
N ASP A 138 1.88 27.17 2.37
CA ASP A 138 0.48 27.57 2.43
C ASP A 138 -0.26 27.13 1.16
N ALA A 139 0.40 27.20 0.00
CA ALA A 139 -0.15 26.64 -1.24
C ALA A 139 -0.31 25.12 -1.17
N TYR A 140 0.63 24.38 -0.56
CA TYR A 140 0.52 22.92 -0.36
C TYR A 140 -0.61 22.56 0.60
N ILE A 141 -0.78 23.33 1.70
CA ILE A 141 -1.89 23.16 2.63
C ILE A 141 -3.22 23.41 1.94
N GLN A 142 -3.32 24.48 1.16
CA GLN A 142 -4.55 24.79 0.41
C GLN A 142 -4.84 23.71 -0.63
N ASP A 143 -3.82 23.17 -1.33
CA ASP A 143 -3.98 22.10 -2.29
C ASP A 143 -4.49 20.80 -1.63
N ALA A 144 -4.03 20.48 -0.43
CA ALA A 144 -4.52 19.35 0.35
C ALA A 144 -5.96 19.57 0.85
N LEU A 145 -6.31 20.78 1.31
CA LEU A 145 -7.68 21.14 1.68
C LEU A 145 -8.64 21.01 0.49
N ASP A 146 -8.21 21.45 -0.69
CA ASP A 146 -8.96 21.30 -1.94
C ASP A 146 -9.14 19.83 -2.31
N ALA A 147 -8.10 19.00 -2.12
CA ALA A 147 -8.15 17.55 -2.39
C ALA A 147 -9.16 16.85 -1.49
N ILE A 148 -9.16 17.15 -0.19
CA ILE A 148 -10.13 16.61 0.75
C ILE A 148 -11.54 17.10 0.42
N GLU A 149 -11.72 18.39 0.10
CA GLU A 149 -13.01 18.94 -0.32
C GLU A 149 -13.52 18.26 -1.59
N TYR A 150 -12.64 17.98 -2.58
CA TYR A 150 -13.02 17.20 -3.75
C TYR A 150 -13.53 15.82 -3.37
N ALA A 151 -12.86 15.13 -2.45
CA ALA A 151 -13.22 13.78 -2.07
C ALA A 151 -14.53 13.73 -1.25
N ILE A 152 -14.70 14.58 -0.25
CA ILE A 152 -15.80 14.47 0.71
C ILE A 152 -16.66 15.73 0.88
N GLY A 153 -16.32 16.83 0.21
CA GLY A 153 -17.09 18.08 0.28
C GLY A 153 -18.50 17.95 -0.31
N ASP A 154 -19.42 18.75 0.19
CA ASP A 154 -20.76 18.88 -0.37
C ASP A 154 -20.72 19.47 -1.79
N THR A 155 -21.71 19.11 -2.62
CA THR A 155 -21.81 19.59 -4.02
C THR A 155 -22.01 21.11 -4.15
N THR A 156 -22.30 21.81 -3.06
CA THR A 156 -22.38 23.28 -3.02
C THR A 156 -20.99 23.93 -2.83
N THR A 157 -19.98 23.15 -2.43
CA THR A 157 -18.59 23.62 -2.36
C THR A 157 -17.92 23.61 -3.72
N LYS A 158 -16.84 24.36 -3.88
CA LYS A 158 -16.12 24.44 -5.16
C LYS A 158 -15.70 23.06 -5.69
N TRP A 159 -15.01 22.29 -4.86
CA TRP A 159 -14.43 21.02 -5.29
C TRP A 159 -15.42 19.86 -5.20
N GLY A 160 -16.40 19.91 -4.31
CA GLY A 160 -17.53 18.97 -4.32
C GLY A 160 -18.39 19.11 -5.58
N ALA A 161 -18.60 20.36 -6.07
CA ALA A 161 -19.25 20.61 -7.35
C ALA A 161 -18.44 20.06 -8.54
N GLU A 162 -17.11 20.19 -8.53
CA GLU A 162 -16.25 19.63 -9.58
C GLU A 162 -16.26 18.09 -9.58
N ARG A 163 -16.29 17.45 -8.39
CA ARG A 163 -16.51 16.01 -8.29
C ARG A 163 -17.85 15.60 -8.91
N ALA A 164 -18.92 16.32 -8.59
CA ALA A 164 -20.24 16.04 -9.15
C ALA A 164 -20.28 16.21 -10.68
N LYS A 165 -19.61 17.22 -11.22
CA LYS A 165 -19.45 17.44 -12.67
C LYS A 165 -18.67 16.29 -13.32
N ASN A 166 -17.70 15.70 -12.63
CA ASN A 166 -16.97 14.52 -13.08
C ASN A 166 -17.78 13.21 -12.91
N GLY A 167 -19.07 13.29 -12.58
CA GLY A 167 -20.00 12.16 -12.55
C GLY A 167 -20.29 11.58 -11.18
N HIS A 168 -19.65 12.07 -10.11
CA HIS A 168 -19.80 11.50 -8.78
C HIS A 168 -20.27 12.54 -7.73
N PRO A 169 -21.58 12.78 -7.59
CA PRO A 169 -22.08 13.78 -6.64
C PRO A 169 -21.94 13.37 -5.16
N ALA A 170 -21.93 12.06 -4.85
CA ALA A 170 -21.76 11.58 -3.48
C ALA A 170 -20.32 11.74 -2.97
N PRO A 171 -20.09 11.88 -1.65
CA PRO A 171 -18.75 11.80 -1.09
C PRO A 171 -18.09 10.44 -1.35
N PHE A 172 -16.78 10.44 -1.59
CA PHE A 172 -15.96 9.26 -1.70
C PHE A 172 -15.56 8.69 -0.32
N PRO A 173 -15.10 7.44 -0.23
CA PRO A 173 -14.76 6.79 1.04
C PRO A 173 -13.36 7.20 1.57
N LEU A 174 -13.03 8.50 1.54
CA LEU A 174 -11.77 9.01 2.09
C LEU A 174 -11.80 8.91 3.61
N LYS A 175 -10.80 8.26 4.17
CA LYS A 175 -10.67 8.06 5.62
C LYS A 175 -9.28 8.44 6.14
N TYR A 176 -8.25 8.26 5.35
CA TYR A 176 -6.87 8.44 5.77
C TYR A 176 -6.18 9.48 4.90
N ILE A 177 -5.39 10.36 5.54
CA ILE A 177 -4.46 11.28 4.89
C ILE A 177 -3.06 10.97 5.39
N GLU A 178 -2.21 10.52 4.51
CA GLU A 178 -0.79 10.36 4.81
C GLU A 178 -0.04 11.62 4.36
N ILE A 179 0.60 12.28 5.33
CA ILE A 179 1.31 13.55 5.11
C ILE A 179 2.75 13.25 4.71
N GLY A 180 3.01 13.20 3.40
CA GLY A 180 4.29 12.81 2.82
C GLY A 180 4.42 11.31 2.58
N ASN A 181 5.60 10.87 2.14
CA ASN A 181 6.01 9.47 1.97
C ASN A 181 7.50 9.33 2.24
N GLU A 182 7.91 8.54 3.20
CA GLU A 182 9.34 8.37 3.55
C GLU A 182 10.05 9.69 3.88
N ASP A 183 9.31 10.68 4.30
CA ASP A 183 9.81 11.98 4.67
C ASP A 183 10.49 11.92 6.05
N PHE A 184 11.46 12.79 6.28
CA PHE A 184 12.27 12.75 7.49
C PHE A 184 12.92 14.09 7.84
N GLY A 185 13.46 14.15 9.04
CA GLY A 185 14.25 15.27 9.53
C GLY A 185 13.42 16.48 9.97
N PRO A 186 14.09 17.54 10.48
CA PRO A 186 13.39 18.69 11.09
C PRO A 186 12.45 19.40 10.14
N VAL A 187 12.84 19.58 8.87
CA VAL A 187 12.02 20.25 7.86
C VAL A 187 10.69 19.53 7.64
N TYR A 188 10.72 18.19 7.58
CA TYR A 188 9.50 17.41 7.48
C TYR A 188 8.58 17.66 8.67
N TRP A 189 9.11 17.55 9.89
CA TRP A 189 8.30 17.63 11.10
C TRP A 189 7.71 19.05 11.32
N GLU A 190 8.44 20.11 10.94
CA GLU A 190 7.91 21.47 10.95
C GLU A 190 6.74 21.63 9.96
N ARG A 191 6.86 21.04 8.75
CA ARG A 191 5.80 21.02 7.75
C ARG A 191 4.62 20.17 8.18
N TYR A 192 4.89 18.97 8.71
CA TYR A 192 3.88 18.05 9.22
C TYR A 192 2.97 18.73 10.24
N GLU A 193 3.55 19.38 11.24
CA GLU A 193 2.79 20.02 12.30
C GLU A 193 1.86 21.13 11.75
N LYS A 194 2.35 21.96 10.85
CA LYS A 194 1.54 23.02 10.21
C LYS A 194 0.42 22.45 9.33
N ILE A 195 0.75 21.44 8.50
CA ILE A 195 -0.22 20.76 7.64
C ILE A 195 -1.28 20.08 8.50
N TYR A 196 -0.88 19.28 9.49
CA TYR A 196 -1.79 18.61 10.40
C TYR A 196 -2.75 19.58 11.09
N GLN A 197 -2.24 20.69 11.64
CA GLN A 197 -3.07 21.69 12.31
C GLN A 197 -4.13 22.28 11.37
N ALA A 198 -3.75 22.63 10.15
CA ALA A 198 -4.67 23.19 9.17
C ALA A 198 -5.74 22.19 8.72
N LEU A 199 -5.34 20.95 8.40
CA LEU A 199 -6.25 19.93 7.89
C LEU A 199 -7.18 19.41 8.98
N SER A 200 -6.66 19.12 10.18
CA SER A 200 -7.44 18.58 11.29
C SER A 200 -8.43 19.59 11.89
N ALA A 201 -8.13 20.89 11.78
CA ALA A 201 -9.08 21.94 12.18
C ALA A 201 -10.35 21.93 11.32
N LYS A 202 -10.25 21.61 10.02
CA LYS A 202 -11.40 21.57 9.10
C LYS A 202 -12.01 20.17 8.98
N TYR A 203 -11.19 19.11 9.07
CA TYR A 203 -11.59 17.73 8.88
C TYR A 203 -11.11 16.83 10.05
N PRO A 204 -11.66 17.02 11.27
CA PRO A 204 -11.18 16.34 12.49
C PRO A 204 -11.44 14.81 12.51
N ASP A 205 -12.36 14.33 11.69
CA ASP A 205 -12.75 12.92 11.64
C ASP A 205 -11.82 12.06 10.76
N LEU A 206 -10.96 12.69 9.95
CA LEU A 206 -9.97 11.98 9.16
C LEU A 206 -8.80 11.51 10.04
N ILE A 207 -8.21 10.39 9.64
CA ILE A 207 -7.02 9.84 10.29
C ILE A 207 -5.79 10.33 9.54
N TYR A 208 -4.94 11.08 10.26
CA TYR A 208 -3.69 11.63 9.70
C TYR A 208 -2.53 10.73 10.07
N ILE A 209 -1.69 10.41 9.08
CA ILE A 209 -0.56 9.50 9.20
C ILE A 209 0.73 10.29 8.97
N ALA A 210 1.63 10.23 9.95
CA ALA A 210 3.01 10.69 9.79
C ALA A 210 3.88 9.56 9.27
N ASN A 211 5.03 9.87 8.68
CA ASN A 211 5.92 8.86 8.16
C ASN A 211 7.38 9.05 8.57
N SER A 212 8.19 8.04 8.27
CA SER A 212 9.62 8.02 8.57
C SER A 212 10.42 7.65 7.34
N VAL A 213 11.71 7.96 7.39
CA VAL A 213 12.66 7.48 6.38
C VAL A 213 12.66 5.95 6.30
N ILE A 214 12.78 5.44 5.09
CA ILE A 214 12.77 3.99 4.78
C ILE A 214 13.83 3.20 5.59
N ARG A 215 15.02 3.76 5.75
CA ARG A 215 16.15 3.08 6.40
C ARG A 215 17.12 4.06 7.04
N VAL A 216 17.51 3.75 8.27
CA VAL A 216 18.65 4.38 8.93
C VAL A 216 19.71 3.30 9.17
N VAL A 217 20.86 3.41 8.50
CA VAL A 217 21.95 2.43 8.63
C VAL A 217 22.38 2.29 10.07
N GLY A 218 22.45 1.05 10.58
CA GLY A 218 22.80 0.74 11.96
C GLY A 218 21.66 0.92 12.97
N ARG A 219 20.44 1.29 12.50
CA ARG A 219 19.24 1.45 13.33
C ARG A 219 18.03 0.71 12.75
N GLU A 220 18.28 -0.34 11.98
CA GLU A 220 17.25 -1.13 11.31
C GLU A 220 16.27 -1.80 12.27
N ASN A 221 16.71 -2.03 13.52
CA ASN A 221 15.94 -2.70 14.56
C ASN A 221 15.29 -1.72 15.56
N ASP A 222 15.49 -0.42 15.39
CA ASP A 222 14.93 0.59 16.30
C ASP A 222 13.44 0.82 16.05
N ASP A 223 12.75 1.18 17.11
CA ASP A 223 11.43 1.80 17.06
C ASP A 223 11.59 3.23 16.52
N LYS A 224 11.20 3.44 15.26
CA LYS A 224 11.41 4.72 14.57
C LYS A 224 10.54 5.86 15.13
N ARG A 225 9.51 5.55 15.92
CA ARG A 225 8.71 6.57 16.63
C ARG A 225 9.54 7.39 17.62
N LYS A 226 10.73 6.91 18.00
CA LYS A 226 11.71 7.70 18.77
C LYS A 226 12.27 8.90 18.04
N ASP A 227 12.13 8.93 16.71
CA ASP A 227 12.60 10.04 15.87
C ASP A 227 11.58 11.20 15.77
N ILE A 228 10.39 11.04 16.38
CA ILE A 228 9.43 12.13 16.52
C ILE A 228 10.03 13.21 17.45
N PRO A 229 10.26 14.42 16.94
CA PRO A 229 10.92 15.46 17.74
C PRO A 229 10.06 15.94 18.90
N ASN A 230 10.72 16.40 19.97
CA ASN A 230 10.05 16.90 21.16
C ASN A 230 9.17 18.14 20.92
N PHE A 231 9.40 18.89 19.84
CA PHE A 231 8.56 20.05 19.48
C PHE A 231 7.23 19.68 18.84
N VAL A 232 7.11 18.44 18.33
CA VAL A 232 5.86 17.91 17.77
C VAL A 232 4.96 17.51 18.93
N ASN A 233 3.70 17.96 18.89
CA ASN A 233 2.73 17.52 19.87
C ASN A 233 2.43 16.02 19.66
N PRO A 234 2.74 15.13 20.62
CA PRO A 234 2.51 13.70 20.44
C PRO A 234 1.05 13.31 20.15
N LYS A 235 0.09 14.17 20.54
CA LYS A 235 -1.34 13.94 20.24
C LYS A 235 -1.68 14.15 18.77
N ASN A 236 -0.81 14.84 18.02
CA ASN A 236 -0.98 15.09 16.60
C ASN A 236 -0.47 13.91 15.74
N VAL A 237 0.32 13.00 16.31
CA VAL A 237 0.82 11.80 15.63
C VAL A 237 0.08 10.58 16.19
N LYS A 238 -1.07 10.27 15.63
CA LYS A 238 -1.86 9.10 16.04
C LYS A 238 -1.40 7.83 15.36
N VAL A 239 -1.03 7.91 14.10
CA VAL A 239 -0.54 6.81 13.28
C VAL A 239 0.78 7.20 12.62
N PHE A 240 1.73 6.30 12.63
CA PHE A 240 3.09 6.50 12.12
C PHE A 240 3.45 5.39 11.14
N ASP A 241 3.75 5.77 9.90
CA ASP A 241 4.10 4.83 8.84
C ASP A 241 5.58 4.44 8.92
N GLU A 242 5.83 3.13 8.92
CA GLU A 242 7.16 2.55 8.83
C GLU A 242 7.27 1.64 7.60
N HIS A 243 8.36 1.79 6.85
CA HIS A 243 8.69 0.94 5.72
C HIS A 243 9.86 0.02 6.04
N TYR A 244 9.80 -1.22 5.54
CA TYR A 244 10.84 -2.23 5.74
C TYR A 244 11.24 -2.90 4.43
N TYR A 245 12.52 -2.80 4.09
CA TYR A 245 13.12 -3.45 2.93
C TYR A 245 14.39 -4.18 3.37
N ASN A 246 14.24 -5.44 3.79
CA ASN A 246 15.28 -6.19 4.47
C ASN A 246 15.44 -7.62 3.92
N SER A 247 16.40 -8.38 4.45
CA SER A 247 16.66 -9.76 4.05
C SER A 247 15.71 -10.76 4.70
N ILE A 248 15.77 -12.02 4.23
CA ILE A 248 15.04 -13.14 4.82
C ILE A 248 15.47 -13.36 6.28
N GLU A 249 16.77 -13.29 6.55
CA GLU A 249 17.34 -13.47 7.89
C GLU A 249 16.80 -12.42 8.85
N TRP A 250 16.79 -11.15 8.43
CA TRP A 250 16.19 -10.08 9.20
C TRP A 250 14.72 -10.35 9.53
N ALA A 251 13.93 -10.78 8.55
CA ALA A 251 12.52 -11.07 8.75
C ALA A 251 12.29 -12.20 9.77
N CYS A 252 13.14 -13.22 9.75
CA CYS A 252 13.10 -14.32 10.71
C CYS A 252 13.47 -13.85 12.14
N GLU A 253 14.53 -13.05 12.26
CA GLU A 253 14.98 -12.50 13.54
C GLU A 253 13.98 -11.52 14.14
N GLN A 254 13.28 -10.77 13.30
CA GLN A 254 12.32 -9.73 13.70
C GLN A 254 10.87 -10.24 13.88
N HIS A 255 10.65 -11.56 13.91
CA HIS A 255 9.30 -12.12 14.13
C HIS A 255 8.63 -11.65 15.44
N TYR A 256 9.39 -11.27 16.44
CA TYR A 256 8.89 -10.71 17.72
C TYR A 256 9.13 -9.20 17.84
N ARG A 257 9.40 -8.49 16.74
CA ARG A 257 9.80 -7.08 16.73
C ARG A 257 8.86 -6.18 17.51
N PHE A 258 7.57 -6.29 17.27
CA PHE A 258 6.58 -5.36 17.81
C PHE A 258 6.11 -5.71 19.23
N ASP A 259 6.46 -6.89 19.75
CA ASP A 259 6.01 -7.36 21.06
C ASP A 259 6.47 -6.43 22.18
N ASN A 260 7.65 -5.83 22.04
CA ASN A 260 8.27 -4.96 23.03
C ASN A 260 8.09 -3.46 22.73
N TYR A 261 7.36 -3.10 21.69
CA TYR A 261 7.11 -1.70 21.38
C TYR A 261 6.19 -1.08 22.43
N LYS A 262 6.53 0.14 22.88
CA LYS A 262 5.71 0.86 23.84
C LYS A 262 4.35 1.20 23.25
N ARG A 263 3.28 0.79 23.95
CA ARG A 263 1.90 1.21 23.64
C ARG A 263 1.64 2.63 24.16
N GLY A 264 0.62 3.31 23.60
CA GLY A 264 0.25 4.67 24.00
C GLY A 264 1.20 5.77 23.47
N VAL A 265 2.01 5.43 22.46
CA VAL A 265 2.67 6.38 21.57
C VAL A 265 1.82 6.45 20.31
N ALA A 266 2.36 6.65 19.11
CA ALA A 266 1.62 6.49 17.87
C ALA A 266 1.37 5.00 17.57
N ASP A 267 0.22 4.65 17.02
CA ASP A 267 -0.01 3.36 16.39
C ASP A 267 0.85 3.24 15.13
N LEU A 268 1.11 2.02 14.68
CA LEU A 268 1.93 1.77 13.50
C LEU A 268 1.05 1.46 12.27
N PHE A 269 1.46 2.04 11.18
CA PHE A 269 1.10 1.61 9.83
C PHE A 269 2.34 1.04 9.17
N ILE A 270 2.28 -0.18 8.68
CA ILE A 270 3.36 -0.73 7.85
C ILE A 270 2.94 -0.53 6.41
N GLY A 271 3.33 0.63 5.85
CA GLY A 271 2.90 1.08 4.52
C GLY A 271 3.61 0.38 3.38
N GLU A 272 4.84 -0.08 3.62
CA GLU A 272 5.58 -0.87 2.64
C GLU A 272 6.44 -1.93 3.34
N LEU A 273 6.27 -3.18 2.88
CA LEU A 273 7.08 -4.31 3.34
C LEU A 273 7.66 -5.06 2.14
N GLY A 274 8.97 -5.16 2.05
CA GLY A 274 9.66 -5.92 1.03
C GLY A 274 10.77 -6.78 1.61
N ILE A 275 10.67 -8.09 1.45
CA ILE A 275 11.71 -9.03 1.89
C ILE A 275 12.52 -9.48 0.68
N ASN A 276 13.79 -9.05 0.66
CA ASN A 276 14.76 -9.39 -0.37
C ASN A 276 15.23 -10.83 -0.20
N GLY A 277 15.35 -11.56 -1.29
CA GLY A 277 15.89 -12.91 -1.27
C GLY A 277 15.27 -13.81 -2.31
N LYS A 278 15.69 -15.07 -2.28
CA LYS A 278 15.27 -16.06 -3.25
C LYS A 278 13.84 -16.55 -2.95
N TYR A 279 13.02 -16.66 -3.99
CA TYR A 279 11.73 -17.33 -3.92
C TYR A 279 11.93 -18.85 -3.70
N PRO A 280 11.10 -19.53 -2.88
CA PRO A 280 9.92 -19.01 -2.17
C PRO A 280 10.21 -18.48 -0.76
N TYR A 281 11.46 -18.45 -0.31
CA TYR A 281 11.81 -18.13 1.08
C TYR A 281 11.48 -16.68 1.46
N ASN A 282 11.66 -15.73 0.53
CA ASN A 282 11.27 -14.33 0.75
C ASN A 282 9.77 -14.17 0.97
N LEU A 283 8.94 -14.95 0.28
CA LEU A 283 7.49 -14.97 0.47
C LEU A 283 7.11 -15.51 1.86
N LEU A 284 7.71 -16.63 2.27
CA LEU A 284 7.46 -17.21 3.59
C LEU A 284 7.95 -16.30 4.71
N ALA A 285 9.10 -15.65 4.54
CA ALA A 285 9.61 -14.67 5.48
C ALA A 285 8.71 -13.43 5.60
N THR A 286 8.11 -12.98 4.49
CA THR A 286 7.05 -11.96 4.53
C THR A 286 5.89 -12.42 5.41
N GLY A 287 5.47 -13.67 5.28
CA GLY A 287 4.44 -14.26 6.15
C GLY A 287 4.82 -14.27 7.63
N ALA A 288 6.11 -14.54 7.96
CA ALA A 288 6.58 -14.53 9.34
C ALA A 288 6.50 -13.12 9.98
N ILE A 289 6.82 -12.06 9.23
CA ILE A 289 6.63 -10.67 9.69
C ILE A 289 5.15 -10.32 9.83
N ARG A 290 4.30 -10.78 8.89
CA ARG A 290 2.85 -10.57 9.00
C ARG A 290 2.26 -11.19 10.27
N MET A 291 2.74 -12.37 10.69
CA MET A 291 2.34 -12.95 11.97
C MET A 291 2.70 -12.03 13.16
N SER A 292 3.85 -11.35 13.10
CA SER A 292 4.24 -10.37 14.12
C SER A 292 3.31 -9.15 14.12
N ILE A 293 2.93 -8.66 12.93
CA ILE A 293 1.99 -7.53 12.78
C ILE A 293 0.62 -7.92 13.36
N GLU A 294 0.09 -9.08 13.01
CA GLU A 294 -1.22 -9.55 13.52
C GLU A 294 -1.21 -9.80 15.02
N ARG A 295 -0.14 -10.40 15.57
CA ARG A 295 0.00 -10.61 17.00
C ARG A 295 -0.02 -9.30 17.79
N ASN A 296 0.39 -8.22 17.15
CA ASN A 296 0.44 -6.86 17.70
C ASN A 296 -0.59 -5.93 17.00
N GLY A 297 -1.78 -6.43 16.71
CA GLY A 297 -2.83 -5.66 16.04
C GLY A 297 -3.34 -4.46 16.83
N ASP A 298 -3.13 -4.45 18.15
CA ASP A 298 -3.37 -3.31 19.02
C ASP A 298 -2.41 -2.13 18.76
N LEU A 299 -1.24 -2.43 18.20
CA LEU A 299 -0.20 -1.47 17.83
C LEU A 299 -0.17 -1.22 16.31
N ASN A 300 -0.47 -2.24 15.51
CA ASN A 300 -0.38 -2.22 14.05
C ASN A 300 -1.78 -2.36 13.43
N PRO A 301 -2.65 -1.34 13.51
CA PRO A 301 -4.01 -1.43 12.98
C PRO A 301 -4.05 -1.48 11.45
N LEU A 302 -2.98 -1.07 10.78
CA LEU A 302 -2.91 -0.95 9.33
C LEU A 302 -1.67 -1.66 8.77
N PHE A 303 -1.86 -2.37 7.65
CA PHE A 303 -0.79 -2.99 6.88
C PHE A 303 -1.12 -2.93 5.39
N ALA A 304 -0.21 -2.44 4.56
CA ALA A 304 -0.36 -2.39 3.11
C ALA A 304 0.47 -3.47 2.40
N GLU A 305 -0.19 -4.20 1.52
CA GLU A 305 0.50 -5.14 0.61
C GLU A 305 1.21 -4.38 -0.50
N ARG A 306 2.42 -4.84 -0.86
CA ARG A 306 3.24 -4.21 -1.90
C ARG A 306 4.23 -5.20 -2.54
N PRO A 307 4.42 -5.13 -3.84
CA PRO A 307 3.59 -4.43 -4.84
C PRO A 307 2.29 -5.18 -5.09
N VAL A 308 1.19 -4.45 -5.29
CA VAL A 308 -0.10 -5.06 -5.58
C VAL A 308 -0.11 -5.67 -6.97
N MET A 309 0.35 -4.92 -7.98
CA MET A 309 0.34 -5.39 -9.36
C MET A 309 1.55 -4.89 -10.16
N ARG A 310 1.92 -5.65 -11.19
CA ARG A 310 2.91 -5.27 -12.19
C ARG A 310 2.47 -5.73 -13.57
N HIS A 311 2.85 -4.96 -14.57
CA HIS A 311 2.73 -5.38 -15.94
C HIS A 311 3.79 -6.43 -16.28
N TRP A 312 3.43 -7.40 -17.11
CA TRP A 312 4.27 -8.50 -17.55
C TRP A 312 5.63 -8.06 -18.11
N ASP A 313 5.64 -7.05 -18.99
CA ASP A 313 6.86 -6.56 -19.65
C ASP A 313 7.88 -5.94 -18.67
N PHE A 314 7.46 -5.64 -17.45
CA PHE A 314 8.31 -5.02 -16.42
C PHE A 314 8.72 -5.98 -15.31
N LEU A 315 8.56 -7.28 -15.51
CA LEU A 315 8.92 -8.28 -14.51
C LEU A 315 10.43 -8.46 -14.34
N GLU A 316 11.24 -8.15 -15.35
CA GLU A 316 12.70 -8.28 -15.29
C GLU A 316 13.37 -7.30 -14.29
N HIS A 317 12.72 -6.18 -14.00
CA HIS A 317 13.21 -5.19 -13.04
C HIS A 317 12.80 -5.49 -11.60
N ARG A 318 12.67 -6.77 -11.23
CA ARG A 318 12.07 -7.17 -9.96
C ARG A 318 13.01 -7.13 -8.79
N ILE A 319 12.50 -6.53 -7.72
CA ILE A 319 13.00 -6.80 -6.39
C ILE A 319 11.99 -7.72 -5.65
N PHE A 320 10.68 -7.58 -5.93
CA PHE A 320 9.61 -8.30 -5.21
C PHE A 320 8.54 -8.85 -6.15
N LEU A 321 8.01 -10.04 -5.82
CA LEU A 321 6.87 -10.63 -6.52
C LEU A 321 5.60 -9.84 -6.22
N PRO A 322 4.84 -9.37 -7.25
CA PRO A 322 3.56 -8.71 -7.04
C PRO A 322 2.46 -9.71 -6.66
N MET A 323 1.35 -9.23 -6.11
CA MET A 323 0.15 -10.03 -5.92
C MET A 323 -0.47 -10.44 -7.26
N LEU A 324 -0.51 -9.51 -8.21
CA LEU A 324 -1.07 -9.69 -9.55
C LEU A 324 -0.03 -9.38 -10.62
N ILE A 325 0.08 -10.26 -11.62
CA ILE A 325 0.84 -10.01 -12.85
C ILE A 325 -0.18 -9.76 -13.96
N ASN A 326 -0.09 -8.60 -14.58
CA ASN A 326 -1.03 -8.16 -15.61
C ASN A 326 -0.37 -8.25 -16.98
N GLY A 327 -0.96 -9.03 -17.88
CA GLY A 327 -0.71 -8.98 -19.32
C GLY A 327 -1.64 -7.97 -20.01
N VAL A 328 -1.67 -8.02 -21.34
CA VAL A 328 -2.51 -7.13 -22.14
C VAL A 328 -4.01 -7.39 -21.89
N ASP A 329 -4.40 -8.65 -21.77
CA ASP A 329 -5.78 -9.13 -21.71
C ASP A 329 -6.11 -9.97 -20.48
N SER A 330 -5.14 -10.23 -19.61
CA SER A 330 -5.32 -11.11 -18.47
C SER A 330 -4.54 -10.66 -17.25
N SER A 331 -5.04 -11.02 -16.08
CA SER A 331 -4.41 -10.80 -14.77
C SER A 331 -4.26 -12.13 -14.03
N VAL A 332 -3.05 -12.44 -13.62
CA VAL A 332 -2.70 -13.71 -12.96
C VAL A 332 -2.40 -13.47 -11.49
N LYS A 333 -3.03 -14.25 -10.62
CA LYS A 333 -2.75 -14.26 -9.18
C LYS A 333 -1.47 -15.04 -8.90
N THR A 334 -0.55 -14.45 -8.18
CA THR A 334 0.69 -15.10 -7.77
C THR A 334 0.53 -15.80 -6.42
N SER A 335 1.56 -16.55 -6.01
CA SER A 335 1.62 -17.11 -4.66
C SER A 335 1.56 -16.04 -3.57
N PHE A 336 2.01 -14.80 -3.86
CA PHE A 336 1.90 -13.69 -2.93
C PHE A 336 0.43 -13.28 -2.71
N PHE A 337 -0.39 -13.27 -3.76
CA PHE A 337 -1.83 -13.06 -3.63
C PHE A 337 -2.45 -14.10 -2.68
N TYR A 338 -2.14 -15.38 -2.87
CA TYR A 338 -2.71 -16.43 -2.03
C TYR A 338 -2.22 -16.37 -0.59
N LEU A 339 -0.95 -16.03 -0.35
CA LEU A 339 -0.46 -15.79 1.01
C LEU A 339 -1.22 -14.64 1.67
N ALA A 340 -1.30 -13.49 0.99
CA ALA A 340 -1.99 -12.32 1.49
C ALA A 340 -3.47 -12.60 1.77
N LYS A 341 -4.15 -13.31 0.85
CA LYS A 341 -5.54 -13.71 1.01
C LYS A 341 -5.75 -14.69 2.18
N MET A 342 -4.86 -15.65 2.41
CA MET A 342 -4.93 -16.54 3.58
C MET A 342 -4.90 -15.75 4.89
N PHE A 343 -4.07 -14.70 4.98
CA PHE A 343 -4.07 -13.81 6.13
C PHE A 343 -5.36 -13.00 6.23
N ARG A 344 -5.84 -12.46 5.11
CA ARG A 344 -7.06 -11.63 5.05
C ARG A 344 -8.32 -12.42 5.42
N ASP A 345 -8.43 -13.67 4.96
CA ASP A 345 -9.61 -14.52 5.19
C ASP A 345 -9.61 -15.17 6.60
N ASN A 346 -8.48 -15.16 7.28
CA ASN A 346 -8.31 -15.82 8.58
C ASN A 346 -7.79 -14.82 9.62
N THR A 347 -8.50 -13.73 9.81
CA THR A 347 -8.20 -12.73 10.84
C THR A 347 -8.75 -13.17 12.20
N PHE A 348 -8.19 -12.64 13.28
CA PHE A 348 -8.67 -12.81 14.64
C PHE A 348 -8.59 -11.47 15.39
N ASP A 349 -9.45 -11.30 16.37
CA ASP A 349 -9.52 -10.10 17.21
C ASP A 349 -8.95 -10.31 18.62
N VAL A 350 -8.70 -11.57 19.00
CA VAL A 350 -8.01 -11.92 20.25
C VAL A 350 -6.78 -12.73 19.91
N CYS A 351 -5.60 -12.20 20.25
CA CYS A 351 -4.36 -12.96 20.14
C CYS A 351 -4.22 -13.93 21.32
N LEU A 352 -3.80 -15.16 21.05
CA LEU A 352 -3.58 -16.21 22.04
C LEU A 352 -2.10 -16.59 22.07
N ASP A 353 -1.64 -17.01 23.26
CA ASP A 353 -0.29 -17.50 23.42
C ASP A 353 -0.06 -18.76 22.56
N ALA A 354 0.97 -18.71 21.73
CA ALA A 354 1.40 -19.84 20.93
C ALA A 354 2.92 -19.90 20.89
N ALA A 355 3.48 -21.03 21.21
CA ALA A 355 4.92 -21.25 21.19
C ALA A 355 5.27 -22.64 20.64
N ILE A 356 6.42 -22.74 20.01
CA ILE A 356 7.01 -24.01 19.61
C ILE A 356 7.96 -24.44 20.72
N LYS A 357 7.74 -25.62 21.29
CA LYS A 357 8.60 -26.26 22.28
C LYS A 357 9.60 -27.20 21.60
N ASP A 358 10.72 -27.47 22.26
CA ASP A 358 11.76 -28.42 21.81
C ASP A 358 12.34 -28.05 20.43
N ILE A 359 13.01 -26.92 20.40
CA ILE A 359 13.41 -26.20 19.16
C ILE A 359 14.74 -26.74 18.58
N GLU A 360 15.40 -27.73 19.14
CA GLU A 360 16.63 -28.24 18.55
C GLU A 360 16.36 -28.75 17.11
N GLY A 361 16.90 -28.00 16.12
CA GLY A 361 16.68 -28.24 14.68
C GLY A 361 15.38 -27.70 14.08
N LEU A 362 14.57 -26.94 14.84
CA LEU A 362 13.32 -26.30 14.38
C LEU A 362 13.44 -24.78 14.18
N GLN A 363 14.63 -24.30 13.89
CA GLN A 363 14.83 -22.88 13.52
C GLN A 363 14.00 -22.53 12.28
N ASN A 364 13.51 -21.29 12.20
CA ASN A 364 12.72 -20.79 11.06
C ASN A 364 11.36 -21.49 10.87
N ILE A 365 10.74 -21.92 11.96
CA ILE A 365 9.32 -22.29 12.01
C ILE A 365 8.61 -21.26 12.88
N PHE A 366 7.55 -20.69 12.36
CA PHE A 366 6.81 -19.60 13.01
C PHE A 366 5.38 -20.02 13.28
N VAL A 367 4.86 -19.57 14.42
CA VAL A 367 3.51 -19.87 14.87
C VAL A 367 2.85 -18.61 15.40
N THR A 368 1.59 -18.45 15.11
CA THR A 368 0.69 -17.52 15.81
C THR A 368 -0.68 -18.14 15.94
N MET A 369 -1.40 -17.79 16.98
CA MET A 369 -2.75 -18.28 17.23
C MET A 369 -3.64 -17.14 17.69
N GLY A 370 -4.89 -17.17 17.28
CA GLY A 370 -5.88 -16.21 17.71
C GLY A 370 -7.27 -16.81 17.77
N TYR A 371 -8.19 -16.03 18.28
CA TYR A 371 -9.60 -16.34 18.35
C TYR A 371 -10.39 -15.22 17.68
N ASP A 372 -11.21 -15.58 16.71
CA ASP A 372 -12.19 -14.69 16.08
C ASP A 372 -13.50 -14.79 16.83
N THR A 373 -13.89 -13.72 17.52
CA THR A 373 -15.10 -13.67 18.35
C THR A 373 -16.36 -13.70 17.53
N ALA A 374 -16.33 -13.21 16.29
CA ALA A 374 -17.49 -13.17 15.41
C ALA A 374 -17.84 -14.57 14.87
N SER A 375 -16.86 -15.27 14.30
CA SER A 375 -17.05 -16.65 13.80
C SER A 375 -16.94 -17.73 14.87
N LYS A 376 -16.44 -17.37 16.08
CA LYS A 376 -16.14 -18.29 17.20
C LYS A 376 -15.12 -19.37 16.81
N GLN A 377 -14.15 -19.01 16.00
CA GLN A 377 -13.12 -19.92 15.50
C GLN A 377 -11.77 -19.63 16.15
N TYR A 378 -11.02 -20.68 16.42
CA TYR A 378 -9.61 -20.60 16.76
C TYR A 378 -8.80 -20.72 15.46
N ILE A 379 -7.90 -19.79 15.22
CA ILE A 379 -7.11 -19.68 14.01
C ILE A 379 -5.65 -19.90 14.38
N LEU A 380 -5.07 -21.00 13.89
CA LEU A 380 -3.64 -21.32 14.05
C LEU A 380 -2.94 -21.13 12.71
N LYS A 381 -1.94 -20.26 12.67
CA LYS A 381 -1.08 -20.03 11.51
C LYS A 381 0.30 -20.59 11.77
N LEU A 382 0.81 -21.33 10.77
CA LEU A 382 2.13 -21.97 10.81
C LEU A 382 2.88 -21.67 9.53
N ILE A 383 4.14 -21.28 9.65
CA ILE A 383 5.06 -21.11 8.52
C ILE A 383 6.30 -21.96 8.76
N ASN A 384 6.68 -22.76 7.77
CA ASN A 384 7.91 -23.51 7.76
C ASN A 384 8.84 -22.98 6.66
N LEU A 385 9.92 -22.32 7.05
CA LEU A 385 10.97 -21.81 6.14
C LEU A 385 12.11 -22.83 5.92
N GLN A 386 11.99 -24.05 6.40
CA GLN A 386 13.01 -25.09 6.21
C GLN A 386 12.79 -25.83 4.90
N ASP A 387 13.86 -26.36 4.33
CA ASP A 387 13.84 -27.24 3.13
C ASP A 387 13.31 -28.64 3.40
N LYS A 388 12.92 -28.94 4.62
CA LYS A 388 12.47 -30.27 5.04
C LYS A 388 11.05 -30.24 5.59
N LYS A 389 10.37 -31.34 5.42
CA LYS A 389 9.09 -31.59 6.08
C LYS A 389 9.28 -31.67 7.58
N VAL A 390 8.44 -30.96 8.32
CA VAL A 390 8.39 -30.98 9.79
C VAL A 390 7.03 -31.49 10.22
N THR A 391 7.02 -32.37 11.23
CA THR A 391 5.80 -32.81 11.88
C THR A 391 5.69 -32.11 13.22
N LEU A 392 4.62 -31.36 13.40
CA LEU A 392 4.30 -30.68 14.65
C LEU A 392 3.09 -31.38 15.29
N GLN A 393 3.15 -31.57 16.59
CA GLN A 393 2.04 -32.05 17.39
C GLN A 393 1.50 -30.88 18.20
N PRO A 394 0.33 -30.30 17.85
CA PRO A 394 -0.21 -29.21 18.61
C PRO A 394 -0.76 -29.73 19.96
N GLU A 395 -0.35 -29.08 21.04
CA GLU A 395 -0.96 -29.21 22.36
C GLU A 395 -1.81 -27.97 22.61
N VAL A 396 -3.13 -28.15 22.67
CA VAL A 396 -4.05 -27.03 22.89
C VAL A 396 -4.72 -27.20 24.24
N SER A 397 -4.44 -26.31 25.16
CA SER A 397 -5.05 -26.28 26.48
C SER A 397 -6.34 -25.46 26.48
N GLY A 398 -7.21 -25.71 27.48
CA GLY A 398 -8.43 -24.95 27.69
C GLY A 398 -9.69 -25.46 26.97
N PHE A 399 -9.57 -26.47 26.11
CA PHE A 399 -10.74 -27.09 25.48
C PHE A 399 -11.33 -28.23 26.34
N LYS A 400 -12.63 -28.20 26.56
CA LYS A 400 -13.34 -29.24 27.32
C LYS A 400 -13.86 -30.40 26.41
N ARG A 401 -13.81 -30.23 25.09
CA ARG A 401 -14.35 -31.22 24.10
C ARG A 401 -13.44 -31.23 22.87
N PRO A 402 -13.42 -32.35 22.11
CA PRO A 402 -12.77 -32.40 20.81
C PRO A 402 -13.30 -31.31 19.87
N VAL A 403 -12.41 -30.63 19.16
CA VAL A 403 -12.76 -29.60 18.18
C VAL A 403 -12.57 -30.15 16.78
N LYS A 404 -13.44 -29.74 15.87
CA LYS A 404 -13.27 -30.02 14.44
C LYS A 404 -12.26 -29.01 13.89
N ALA A 405 -11.25 -29.51 13.19
CA ALA A 405 -10.24 -28.66 12.55
C ALA A 405 -10.35 -28.73 11.03
N HIS A 406 -10.20 -27.59 10.38
CA HIS A 406 -10.00 -27.47 8.93
C HIS A 406 -8.58 -26.98 8.68
N LYS A 407 -7.93 -27.50 7.64
CA LYS A 407 -6.58 -27.11 7.26
C LYS A 407 -6.59 -26.53 5.86
N THR A 408 -6.11 -25.30 5.69
CA THR A 408 -5.74 -24.72 4.41
C THR A 408 -4.23 -24.64 4.31
N SER A 409 -3.65 -25.00 3.17
CA SER A 409 -2.20 -25.00 3.00
C SER A 409 -1.82 -24.34 1.69
N LEU A 410 -0.83 -23.46 1.73
CA LEU A 410 -0.10 -22.96 0.58
C LEU A 410 1.24 -23.70 0.53
N VAL A 411 1.41 -24.55 -0.49
CA VAL A 411 2.65 -25.30 -0.70
C VAL A 411 3.42 -24.64 -1.85
N LEU A 412 4.61 -24.16 -1.53
CA LEU A 412 5.48 -23.50 -2.50
C LEU A 412 6.56 -24.46 -2.97
N VAL A 413 6.78 -24.55 -4.26
CA VAL A 413 7.78 -25.42 -4.86
C VAL A 413 8.95 -24.56 -5.36
N PRO A 414 10.17 -24.76 -4.82
CA PRO A 414 11.35 -24.04 -5.29
C PRO A 414 11.57 -24.23 -6.81
N GLY A 415 11.91 -23.15 -7.51
CA GLY A 415 12.14 -23.16 -8.95
C GLY A 415 10.89 -23.23 -9.84
N LYS A 416 9.71 -23.35 -9.25
CA LYS A 416 8.42 -23.13 -9.92
C LYS A 416 7.86 -21.78 -9.45
N GLU A 417 8.48 -20.71 -9.90
CA GLU A 417 7.83 -19.40 -9.81
C GLU A 417 6.52 -19.49 -10.60
N ASN A 418 5.46 -18.88 -10.09
CA ASN A 418 4.21 -18.81 -10.83
C ASN A 418 4.47 -18.05 -12.13
N THR A 419 4.85 -18.78 -13.15
CA THR A 419 4.75 -18.32 -14.54
C THR A 419 3.31 -18.56 -14.96
N PRO A 420 2.66 -17.60 -15.61
CA PRO A 420 1.33 -17.78 -16.20
C PRO A 420 1.29 -18.92 -17.17
#